data_31a7b5b48958d1babf012bc957f9bee5
#
_entry.id   31a7b5b48958d1babf012bc957f9bee5
#
_cell.length_a   1.000
_cell.length_b   1.000
_cell.length_c   1.000
_cell.angle_alpha   90.00
_cell.angle_beta   90.00
_cell.angle_gamma   90.00
#
_symmetry.space_group_name_H-M   'P 1'
#
loop_
_entity.id
_entity.type
_entity.pdbx_description
1 polymer ?
#
loop_
_entity_poly.entity_id
_entity_poly.type
_entity_poly.pdbx_seq_one_letter_code
_entity_poly.pdbx_strand_id
1 'polypeptide(L)'
;MIKNVKERYHEKKLMFSAFTLIEMLCVLFVVSMISLCSIYGFVGLKNRVEQQVFLQTFENNLAYIHERAIIGENATYIRAKQYFVSIDFPYDGQPEEVLYPPKTLKISDSESITFHHYTGTYGPISSFVFYDKLANRRIIYQLFLGSGRYEKRIE
;
A
#
# COMPACT_ATOMS: atom_id res chain seq x y z
N MET A 1 -4.24 80.29 32.22
CA MET A 1 -5.48 79.58 31.81
C MET A 1 -5.11 78.31 31.16
N ILE A 2 -4.87 77.25 31.92
CA ILE A 2 -4.40 75.95 31.44
C ILE A 2 -5.58 74.97 31.59
N LYS A 3 -6.17 74.57 30.49
CA LYS A 3 -7.22 73.56 30.43
C LYS A 3 -6.61 72.20 30.59
N ASN A 4 -6.93 71.48 31.64
CA ASN A 4 -6.67 70.05 31.83
C ASN A 4 -7.45 69.24 30.80
N VAL A 5 -6.74 68.67 29.85
CA VAL A 5 -7.24 67.61 29.00
C VAL A 5 -7.03 66.30 29.77
N LYS A 6 -8.03 65.86 30.51
CA LYS A 6 -8.12 64.51 31.01
C LYS A 6 -8.47 63.61 29.83
N GLU A 7 -7.49 63.08 29.20
CA GLU A 7 -7.68 61.93 28.26
C GLU A 7 -8.33 60.79 29.01
N ARG A 8 -9.56 60.51 28.66
CA ARG A 8 -10.29 59.30 29.05
C ARG A 8 -9.71 58.14 28.26
N TYR A 9 -8.71 57.46 28.80
CA TYR A 9 -8.37 56.13 28.38
C TYR A 9 -9.53 55.20 28.75
N HIS A 10 -10.38 54.93 27.74
CA HIS A 10 -11.28 53.79 27.82
C HIS A 10 -10.42 52.54 27.76
N GLU A 11 -10.02 52.04 28.92
CA GLU A 11 -9.55 50.66 29.04
C GLU A 11 -10.71 49.77 28.58
N LYS A 12 -10.63 49.28 27.33
CA LYS A 12 -11.38 48.12 26.90
C LYS A 12 -10.89 46.95 27.75
N LYS A 13 -11.56 46.77 28.89
CA LYS A 13 -11.41 45.55 29.68
C LYS A 13 -11.84 44.39 28.78
N LEU A 14 -10.87 43.74 28.15
CA LEU A 14 -11.09 42.48 27.48
C LEU A 14 -11.57 41.51 28.53
N MET A 15 -12.88 41.35 28.66
CA MET A 15 -13.48 40.30 29.48
C MET A 15 -13.11 38.96 28.78
N PHE A 16 -11.99 38.40 29.14
CA PHE A 16 -11.75 36.99 28.90
C PHE A 16 -12.76 36.25 29.77
N SER A 17 -13.85 35.79 29.17
CA SER A 17 -14.76 34.87 29.84
C SER A 17 -13.97 33.63 30.19
N ALA A 18 -13.79 33.39 31.47
CA ALA A 18 -13.17 32.14 31.92
C ALA A 18 -14.09 30.99 31.52
N PHE A 19 -13.54 30.01 30.83
CA PHE A 19 -14.27 28.80 30.47
C PHE A 19 -14.81 28.11 31.72
N THR A 20 -16.07 27.72 31.67
CA THR A 20 -16.66 26.96 32.74
C THR A 20 -16.11 25.53 32.75
N LEU A 21 -16.05 24.91 33.94
CA LEU A 21 -15.59 23.52 34.07
C LEU A 21 -16.39 22.57 33.20
N ILE A 22 -17.69 22.80 33.08
CA ILE A 22 -18.57 21.97 32.22
C ILE A 22 -18.25 22.13 30.75
N GLU A 23 -17.92 23.32 30.28
CA GLU A 23 -17.54 23.59 28.90
C GLU A 23 -16.25 22.87 28.55
N MET A 24 -15.25 22.87 29.44
CA MET A 24 -14.01 22.13 29.25
C MET A 24 -14.25 20.62 29.21
N LEU A 25 -15.15 20.08 30.05
CA LEU A 25 -15.53 18.67 30.02
C LEU A 25 -16.23 18.30 28.71
N CYS A 26 -17.14 19.16 28.24
CA CYS A 26 -17.81 18.93 26.95
C CYS A 26 -16.80 18.90 25.77
N VAL A 27 -15.85 19.84 25.75
CA VAL A 27 -14.82 19.89 24.71
C VAL A 27 -13.96 18.62 24.75
N LEU A 28 -13.49 18.20 25.93
CA LEU A 28 -12.71 16.98 26.08
C LEU A 28 -13.49 15.74 25.63
N PHE A 29 -14.77 15.67 25.93
CA PHE A 29 -15.64 14.57 25.49
C PHE A 29 -15.75 14.51 23.97
N VAL A 30 -16.02 15.65 23.32
CA VAL A 30 -16.11 15.73 21.85
C VAL A 30 -14.78 15.38 21.19
N VAL A 31 -13.66 15.90 21.68
CA VAL A 31 -12.32 15.59 21.17
C VAL A 31 -12.02 14.11 21.31
N SER A 32 -12.38 13.50 22.45
CA SER A 32 -12.18 12.07 22.67
C SER A 32 -12.98 11.23 21.68
N MET A 33 -14.25 11.58 21.41
CA MET A 33 -15.07 10.88 20.40
C MET A 33 -14.48 10.99 19.00
N ILE A 34 -14.05 12.16 18.56
CA ILE A 34 -13.44 12.37 17.25
C ILE A 34 -12.15 11.55 17.12
N SER A 35 -11.33 11.52 18.19
CA SER A 35 -10.08 10.77 18.22
C SER A 35 -10.32 9.26 18.06
N LEU A 36 -11.32 8.71 18.74
CA LEU A 36 -11.68 7.30 18.63
C LEU A 36 -12.15 6.92 17.21
N CYS A 37 -13.00 7.74 16.58
CA CYS A 37 -13.46 7.51 15.21
C CYS A 37 -12.29 7.49 14.22
N SER A 38 -11.30 8.35 14.40
CA SER A 38 -10.12 8.44 13.52
C SER A 38 -9.27 7.16 13.56
N ILE A 39 -9.09 6.54 14.72
CA ILE A 39 -8.29 5.33 14.89
C ILE A 39 -8.87 4.16 14.09
N TYR A 40 -10.19 3.93 14.18
CA TYR A 40 -10.86 2.83 13.46
C TYR A 40 -10.79 3.01 11.93
N GLY A 41 -10.98 4.23 11.45
CA GLY A 41 -10.87 4.55 10.02
C GLY A 41 -9.46 4.32 9.47
N PHE A 42 -8.43 4.65 10.27
CA PHE A 42 -7.04 4.55 9.86
C PHE A 42 -6.57 3.11 9.64
N VAL A 43 -7.00 2.16 10.49
CA VAL A 43 -6.62 0.73 10.35
C VAL A 43 -7.16 0.15 9.05
N GLY A 44 -8.40 0.46 8.68
CA GLY A 44 -8.98 -0.01 7.42
C GLY A 44 -8.27 0.56 6.19
N LEU A 45 -7.92 1.84 6.23
CA LEU A 45 -7.17 2.50 5.16
C LEU A 45 -5.76 1.92 5.02
N LYS A 46 -5.04 1.75 6.13
CA LYS A 46 -3.70 1.15 6.15
C LYS A 46 -3.69 -0.22 5.46
N ASN A 47 -4.61 -1.09 5.82
CA ASN A 47 -4.69 -2.43 5.26
C ASN A 47 -4.90 -2.41 3.73
N ARG A 48 -5.73 -1.50 3.23
CA ARG A 48 -5.95 -1.33 1.77
C ARG A 48 -4.71 -0.79 1.07
N VAL A 49 -4.04 0.17 1.67
CA VAL A 49 -2.80 0.74 1.11
C VAL A 49 -1.71 -0.34 1.06
N GLU A 50 -1.51 -1.12 2.12
CA GLU A 50 -0.54 -2.22 2.13
C GLU A 50 -0.82 -3.26 1.03
N GLN A 51 -2.09 -3.60 0.79
CA GLN A 51 -2.47 -4.48 -0.32
C GLN A 51 -2.13 -3.88 -1.68
N GLN A 52 -2.47 -2.62 -1.90
CA GLN A 52 -2.19 -1.95 -3.17
C GLN A 52 -0.70 -1.84 -3.43
N VAL A 53 0.09 -1.45 -2.42
CA VAL A 53 1.54 -1.37 -2.52
C VAL A 53 2.13 -2.74 -2.87
N PHE A 54 1.72 -3.80 -2.19
CA PHE A 54 2.20 -5.15 -2.50
C PHE A 54 1.88 -5.57 -3.93
N LEU A 55 0.64 -5.39 -4.37
CA LEU A 55 0.22 -5.76 -5.72
C LEU A 55 0.96 -4.96 -6.80
N GLN A 56 1.15 -3.66 -6.56
CA GLN A 56 1.91 -2.80 -7.48
C GLN A 56 3.39 -3.19 -7.51
N THR A 57 3.99 -3.50 -6.37
CA THR A 57 5.37 -4.00 -6.30
C THR A 57 5.49 -5.33 -7.04
N PHE A 58 4.53 -6.24 -6.89
CA PHE A 58 4.49 -7.48 -7.63
C PHE A 58 4.40 -7.25 -9.16
N GLU A 59 3.52 -6.34 -9.60
CA GLU A 59 3.38 -5.98 -11.03
C GLU A 59 4.68 -5.37 -11.59
N ASN A 60 5.30 -4.46 -10.85
CA ASN A 60 6.57 -3.85 -11.24
C ASN A 60 7.69 -4.88 -11.36
N ASN A 61 7.76 -5.80 -10.40
CA ASN A 61 8.76 -6.86 -10.43
C ASN A 61 8.50 -7.86 -11.56
N LEU A 62 7.24 -8.16 -11.86
CA LEU A 62 6.89 -9.01 -13.02
C LEU A 62 7.37 -8.37 -14.33
N ALA A 63 7.15 -7.06 -14.50
CA ALA A 63 7.64 -6.34 -15.67
C ALA A 63 9.18 -6.29 -15.71
N TYR A 64 9.81 -6.02 -14.57
CA TYR A 64 11.26 -5.93 -14.43
C TYR A 64 11.96 -7.26 -14.77
N ILE A 65 11.49 -8.39 -14.23
CA ILE A 65 12.09 -9.70 -14.55
C ILE A 65 11.91 -10.10 -16.01
N HIS A 66 10.78 -9.73 -16.62
CA HIS A 66 10.55 -9.94 -18.05
C HIS A 66 11.53 -9.12 -18.90
N GLU A 67 11.70 -7.83 -18.59
CA GLU A 67 12.67 -6.97 -19.27
C GLU A 67 14.10 -7.47 -19.10
N ARG A 68 14.48 -7.87 -17.88
CA ARG A 68 15.80 -8.46 -17.59
C ARG A 68 16.05 -9.74 -18.36
N ALA A 69 15.03 -10.58 -18.55
CA ALA A 69 15.16 -11.79 -19.36
C ALA A 69 15.42 -11.47 -20.85
N ILE A 70 14.83 -10.40 -21.38
CA ILE A 70 15.04 -9.99 -22.77
C ILE A 70 16.44 -9.42 -23.00
N ILE A 71 16.90 -8.55 -22.08
CA ILE A 71 18.19 -7.84 -22.21
C ILE A 71 19.35 -8.72 -21.74
N GLY A 72 19.11 -9.57 -20.75
CA GLY A 72 20.13 -10.37 -20.08
C GLY A 72 20.48 -11.67 -20.84
N GLU A 73 21.60 -12.24 -20.47
CA GLU A 73 22.09 -13.52 -20.99
C GLU A 73 21.51 -14.73 -20.24
N ASN A 74 20.77 -14.48 -19.16
CA ASN A 74 20.29 -15.50 -18.25
C ASN A 74 18.77 -15.48 -18.09
N ALA A 75 18.21 -16.66 -17.87
CA ALA A 75 16.79 -16.79 -17.53
C ALA A 75 16.50 -16.19 -16.14
N THR A 76 15.32 -15.63 -15.97
CA THR A 76 14.85 -15.09 -14.69
C THR A 76 13.65 -15.89 -14.20
N TYR A 77 13.49 -15.96 -12.90
CA TYR A 77 12.48 -16.80 -12.26
C TYR A 77 11.63 -15.97 -11.29
N ILE A 78 10.33 -16.23 -11.31
CA ILE A 78 9.41 -15.78 -10.27
C ILE A 78 8.66 -16.99 -9.72
N ARG A 79 8.63 -17.13 -8.40
CA ARG A 79 7.98 -18.23 -7.71
C ARG A 79 7.05 -17.70 -6.66
N ALA A 80 5.77 -17.95 -6.79
CA ALA A 80 4.80 -17.72 -5.74
C ALA A 80 4.71 -18.98 -4.87
N LYS A 81 5.02 -18.85 -3.60
CA LYS A 81 4.82 -19.87 -2.56
C LYS A 81 3.73 -19.41 -1.61
N GLN A 82 3.22 -20.29 -0.78
CA GLN A 82 2.10 -20.00 0.12
C GLN A 82 2.26 -18.72 0.96
N TYR A 83 3.51 -18.36 1.32
CA TYR A 83 3.79 -17.26 2.25
C TYR A 83 4.58 -16.10 1.65
N PHE A 84 5.14 -16.26 0.47
CA PHE A 84 5.97 -15.25 -0.16
C PHE A 84 6.06 -15.44 -1.68
N VAL A 85 6.45 -14.39 -2.36
CA VAL A 85 6.86 -14.44 -3.76
C VAL A 85 8.35 -14.20 -3.81
N SER A 86 9.11 -15.10 -4.40
CA SER A 86 10.53 -14.93 -4.63
C SER A 86 10.84 -14.64 -6.09
N ILE A 87 11.79 -13.75 -6.29
CA ILE A 87 12.31 -13.33 -7.59
C ILE A 87 13.79 -13.66 -7.61
N ASP A 88 14.19 -14.46 -8.57
CA ASP A 88 15.54 -14.99 -8.65
C ASP A 88 16.18 -14.64 -9.99
N PHE A 89 17.41 -14.13 -9.93
CA PHE A 89 18.27 -13.81 -11.06
C PHE A 89 19.52 -14.70 -11.00
N PRO A 90 19.40 -16.00 -11.30
CA PRO A 90 20.54 -16.89 -11.25
C PRO A 90 21.60 -16.36 -12.20
N TYR A 91 22.84 -16.35 -11.73
CA TYR A 91 24.05 -15.90 -12.44
C TYR A 91 24.32 -14.39 -12.50
N ASP A 92 23.42 -13.54 -12.04
CA ASP A 92 23.62 -12.07 -12.05
C ASP A 92 24.31 -11.56 -10.77
N GLY A 93 24.58 -12.46 -9.83
CA GLY A 93 25.14 -12.11 -8.50
C GLY A 93 24.23 -11.24 -7.64
N GLN A 94 23.01 -10.99 -8.10
CA GLN A 94 21.99 -10.28 -7.33
C GLN A 94 21.33 -11.22 -6.31
N PRO A 95 21.11 -10.76 -5.09
CA PRO A 95 20.40 -11.56 -4.11
C PRO A 95 18.96 -11.82 -4.55
N GLU A 96 18.44 -13.01 -4.18
CA GLU A 96 17.02 -13.30 -4.34
C GLU A 96 16.17 -12.24 -3.64
N GLU A 97 15.26 -11.61 -4.36
CA GLU A 97 14.31 -10.67 -3.77
C GLU A 97 13.07 -11.42 -3.30
N VAL A 98 12.66 -11.20 -2.06
CA VAL A 98 11.51 -11.88 -1.47
C VAL A 98 10.45 -10.86 -1.06
N LEU A 99 9.25 -11.03 -1.61
CA LEU A 99 8.09 -10.20 -1.31
C LEU A 99 7.12 -10.95 -0.39
N TYR A 100 6.81 -10.36 0.75
CA TYR A 100 5.84 -10.91 1.70
C TYR A 100 4.47 -10.23 1.53
N PRO A 101 3.40 -10.99 1.24
CA PRO A 101 2.07 -10.43 1.17
C PRO A 101 1.61 -9.92 2.55
N PRO A 102 0.85 -8.83 2.61
CA PRO A 102 0.24 -8.37 3.84
C PRO A 102 -0.74 -9.44 4.37
N LYS A 103 -1.02 -9.43 5.67
CA LYS A 103 -1.90 -10.42 6.34
C LYS A 103 -3.30 -10.52 5.72
N THR A 104 -3.71 -9.48 5.03
CA THR A 104 -5.01 -9.35 4.35
C THR A 104 -5.04 -9.99 2.96
N LEU A 105 -3.88 -10.34 2.39
CA LEU A 105 -3.75 -11.12 1.17
C LEU A 105 -3.24 -12.53 1.47
N LYS A 106 -3.72 -13.49 0.70
CA LYS A 106 -3.23 -14.86 0.72
C LYS A 106 -2.89 -15.30 -0.70
N ILE A 107 -1.74 -15.94 -0.89
CA ILE A 107 -1.40 -16.60 -2.15
C ILE A 107 -2.17 -17.91 -2.18
N SER A 108 -3.01 -18.11 -3.22
CA SER A 108 -3.86 -19.30 -3.31
C SER A 108 -3.13 -20.48 -3.93
N ASP A 109 -2.33 -20.23 -4.96
CA ASP A 109 -1.64 -21.28 -5.68
C ASP A 109 -0.14 -21.04 -5.69
N SER A 110 0.62 -22.14 -5.61
CA SER A 110 2.08 -22.10 -5.73
C SER A 110 2.44 -22.26 -7.20
N GLU A 111 2.83 -21.18 -7.83
CA GLU A 111 3.22 -21.13 -9.23
C GLU A 111 4.67 -20.70 -9.39
N SER A 112 5.33 -21.21 -10.41
CA SER A 112 6.68 -20.83 -10.78
C SER A 112 6.75 -20.57 -12.27
N ILE A 113 7.21 -19.39 -12.62
CA ILE A 113 7.39 -18.99 -14.03
C ILE A 113 8.86 -18.71 -14.28
N THR A 114 9.34 -19.23 -15.42
CA THR A 114 10.67 -18.99 -15.92
C THR A 114 10.57 -18.18 -17.20
N PHE A 115 11.19 -17.01 -17.22
CA PHE A 115 11.35 -16.23 -18.44
C PHE A 115 12.68 -16.60 -19.11
N HIS A 116 12.61 -17.05 -20.35
CA HIS A 116 13.79 -17.45 -21.11
C HIS A 116 14.58 -16.21 -21.55
N HIS A 117 15.90 -16.33 -21.49
CA HIS A 117 16.81 -15.29 -21.93
C HIS A 117 16.63 -14.93 -23.41
N TYR A 118 16.97 -13.70 -23.79
CA TYR A 118 16.84 -13.06 -25.10
C TYR A 118 15.41 -12.91 -25.63
N THR A 119 14.50 -13.80 -25.29
CA THR A 119 13.14 -13.79 -25.84
C THR A 119 12.10 -13.29 -24.86
N GLY A 120 12.38 -13.37 -23.55
CA GLY A 120 11.40 -13.09 -22.50
C GLY A 120 10.17 -14.01 -22.55
N THR A 121 10.23 -15.08 -23.38
CA THR A 121 9.13 -16.04 -23.46
C THR A 121 9.11 -16.91 -22.20
N TYR A 122 7.94 -17.36 -21.82
CA TYR A 122 7.78 -18.32 -20.73
C TYR A 122 6.93 -19.50 -21.19
N GLY A 123 6.93 -20.58 -20.42
CA GLY A 123 6.31 -21.85 -20.72
C GLY A 123 4.77 -21.83 -20.75
N PRO A 124 4.10 -22.85 -20.24
CA PRO A 124 2.65 -22.99 -20.36
C PRO A 124 1.90 -21.82 -19.71
N ILE A 125 0.64 -21.61 -20.13
CA ILE A 125 -0.24 -20.59 -19.55
C ILE A 125 -0.26 -20.77 -18.04
N SER A 126 0.13 -19.74 -17.31
CA SER A 126 0.25 -19.76 -15.87
C SER A 126 -0.45 -18.55 -15.26
N SER A 127 -0.90 -18.67 -14.03
CA SER A 127 -1.59 -17.58 -13.35
C SER A 127 -1.15 -17.48 -11.90
N PHE A 128 -0.96 -16.26 -11.43
CA PHE A 128 -0.79 -15.98 -10.01
C PHE A 128 -2.13 -15.57 -9.40
N VAL A 129 -2.56 -16.27 -8.37
CA VAL A 129 -3.85 -16.04 -7.72
C VAL A 129 -3.64 -15.58 -6.29
N PHE A 130 -4.11 -14.35 -6.02
CA PHE A 130 -4.14 -13.77 -4.68
C PHE A 130 -5.57 -13.67 -4.18
N TYR A 131 -5.82 -14.07 -2.94
CA TYR A 131 -7.10 -13.94 -2.31
C TYR A 131 -7.10 -12.73 -1.36
N ASP A 132 -7.95 -11.76 -1.67
CA ASP A 132 -8.18 -10.55 -0.87
C ASP A 132 -9.21 -10.86 0.21
N LYS A 133 -8.75 -10.98 1.47
CA LYS A 133 -9.60 -11.28 2.62
C LYS A 133 -10.51 -10.11 3.02
N LEU A 134 -10.17 -8.87 2.66
CA LEU A 134 -10.95 -7.69 3.01
C LEU A 134 -12.19 -7.56 2.13
N ALA A 135 -12.04 -7.84 0.85
CA ALA A 135 -13.13 -7.73 -0.13
C ALA A 135 -13.72 -9.09 -0.53
N ASN A 136 -13.21 -10.19 0.05
CA ASN A 136 -13.64 -11.57 -0.24
C ASN A 136 -13.65 -11.89 -1.73
N ARG A 137 -12.56 -11.59 -2.42
CA ARG A 137 -12.43 -11.71 -3.87
C ARG A 137 -11.07 -12.28 -4.27
N ARG A 138 -11.00 -12.86 -5.47
CA ARG A 138 -9.75 -13.34 -6.06
C ARG A 138 -9.19 -12.30 -7.02
N ILE A 139 -7.89 -12.09 -6.97
CA ILE A 139 -7.13 -11.27 -7.91
C ILE A 139 -6.23 -12.21 -8.67
N ILE A 140 -6.49 -12.33 -9.97
CA ILE A 140 -5.82 -13.29 -10.86
C ILE A 140 -4.97 -12.52 -11.85
N TYR A 141 -3.68 -12.83 -11.87
CA TYR A 141 -2.75 -12.37 -12.90
C TYR A 141 -2.51 -13.51 -13.88
N GLN A 142 -3.22 -13.49 -14.98
CA GLN A 142 -3.08 -14.50 -16.03
C GLN A 142 -2.07 -14.05 -17.05
N LEU A 143 -1.01 -14.83 -17.24
CA LEU A 143 0.01 -14.55 -18.22
C LEU A 143 -0.34 -15.21 -19.55
N PHE A 144 -0.05 -14.51 -20.64
CA PHE A 144 -0.31 -14.99 -21.99
C PHE A 144 0.98 -15.53 -22.63
N LEU A 145 0.87 -16.66 -23.32
CA LEU A 145 1.99 -17.32 -23.98
C LEU A 145 2.83 -16.36 -24.83
N GLY A 146 4.12 -16.38 -24.61
CA GLY A 146 5.13 -15.81 -25.51
C GLY A 146 5.27 -14.27 -25.48
N SER A 147 4.45 -13.54 -24.76
CA SER A 147 4.46 -12.07 -24.87
C SER A 147 4.91 -11.32 -23.62
N GLY A 148 5.13 -12.00 -22.49
CA GLY A 148 5.36 -11.35 -21.19
C GLY A 148 4.19 -10.48 -20.72
N ARG A 149 3.09 -10.45 -21.46
CA ARG A 149 1.88 -9.70 -21.10
C ARG A 149 1.04 -10.52 -20.12
N TYR A 150 0.40 -9.83 -19.23
CA TYR A 150 -0.57 -10.43 -18.31
C TYR A 150 -1.88 -9.63 -18.32
N GLU A 151 -2.94 -10.30 -17.95
CA GLU A 151 -4.24 -9.68 -17.67
C GLU A 151 -4.54 -9.82 -16.19
N LYS A 152 -4.94 -8.72 -15.57
CA LYS A 152 -5.41 -8.72 -14.19
C LYS A 152 -6.93 -8.83 -14.17
N ARG A 153 -7.45 -9.89 -13.57
CA ARG A 153 -8.88 -10.12 -13.36
C ARG A 153 -9.20 -10.09 -11.87
N ILE A 154 -10.37 -9.62 -11.54
CA ILE A 154 -10.90 -9.60 -10.17
C ILE A 154 -12.23 -10.35 -10.20
N GLU A 155 -12.33 -11.42 -9.39
CA GLU A 155 -13.50 -12.30 -9.26
C GLU A 155 -13.98 -12.41 -7.81
#